data_945edfc8318f2b8633c20dee56819ada
#
_entry.id   945edfc8318f2b8633c20dee56819ada
#
_cell.length_a   1.000
_cell.length_b   1.000
_cell.length_c   1.000
_cell.angle_alpha   90.00
_cell.angle_beta   90.00
_cell.angle_gamma   90.00
#
_symmetry.space_group_name_H-M   'P 1'
#
loop_
_entity.id
_entity.type
_entity.pdbx_description
1 polymer ?
#
loop_
_entity_poly.entity_id
_entity_poly.type
_entity_poly.pdbx_seq_one_letter_code
_entity_poly.pdbx_strand_id
1 'polypeptide(L)'
;MNYENKNIVLTYEGYVKFSLQHDNVKYIRDVENREILNRKFKVPLYNAMVPVFPAVFVDPDNGTGVVYSVPGHSIFDYVYFKRNKLNMDIKKVVETPGSINVESLVEKYGLMENDEKLKDATQELYKEEFYNGKLINSGKYTGLTVNEGREIIKNDLIKAGLGLIFYETSRKAVTRSGSKVIVAVIRDQWFIDYSQDWLKERAHDLINSMKFYPEMYRKIMNDAIDWLRERPCARRRGIGTKLPFDERWVIESLSDSTIYMVTYTNAREMRGIYDHLGDIPDDIIDYVYLNKNINLEKYDDYVKGKAEAARRQFNYWYGNDLRITAPPHISNHLSFFIMNHAAIFSGKYLPGGLMFSGIVISNGAKISKSKGNVISLLQITQRYSADLYRLFIAVGADVSSMLDWNEKDLSSVYKRYENFLNLFEKYTNPEDSDDYIYRWFYSSFYLHVKEFLEYMESMKIRDAYISVFYSVMNDLKKR
;
A
#
# COMPACT_ATOMS: atom_id res chain seq x y z
N MET A 1 -2.64 21.96 29.68
CA MET A 1 -1.55 22.47 28.82
C MET A 1 -1.81 23.91 28.38
N ASN A 2 -0.79 24.62 27.91
CA ASN A 2 -0.93 25.91 27.24
C ASN A 2 -0.49 25.79 25.77
N TYR A 3 -1.27 26.38 24.91
CA TYR A 3 -0.97 26.50 23.47
C TYR A 3 -1.55 27.82 22.97
N GLU A 4 -0.74 28.63 22.27
CA GLU A 4 -1.13 29.96 21.76
C GLU A 4 -1.84 30.83 22.80
N ASN A 5 -1.26 30.90 24.00
CA ASN A 5 -1.79 31.65 25.17
C ASN A 5 -3.18 31.19 25.68
N LYS A 6 -3.65 30.00 25.26
CA LYS A 6 -4.88 29.38 25.75
C LYS A 6 -4.57 28.18 26.63
N ASN A 7 -5.27 28.07 27.75
CA ASN A 7 -5.20 26.89 28.59
C ASN A 7 -6.23 25.86 28.12
N ILE A 8 -5.76 24.67 27.75
CA ILE A 8 -6.57 23.58 27.23
C ILE A 8 -6.52 22.42 28.20
N VAL A 9 -7.67 21.88 28.54
CA VAL A 9 -7.84 20.67 29.36
C VAL A 9 -8.07 19.48 28.46
N LEU A 10 -7.26 18.43 28.64
CA LEU A 10 -7.34 17.17 27.88
C LEU A 10 -6.71 16.05 28.72
N THR A 11 -6.89 14.80 28.29
CA THR A 11 -6.22 13.66 28.91
C THR A 11 -4.72 13.69 28.66
N TYR A 12 -3.96 12.91 29.41
CA TYR A 12 -2.52 12.79 29.18
C TYR A 12 -2.21 12.22 27.77
N GLU A 13 -2.97 11.23 27.31
CA GLU A 13 -2.86 10.67 25.97
C GLU A 13 -3.16 11.72 24.89
N GLY A 14 -4.18 12.52 25.11
CA GLY A 14 -4.51 13.66 24.26
C GLY A 14 -3.38 14.70 24.23
N TYR A 15 -2.77 14.99 25.37
CA TYR A 15 -1.61 15.91 25.47
C TYR A 15 -0.42 15.39 24.65
N VAL A 16 -0.07 14.11 24.80
CA VAL A 16 1.05 13.51 24.06
C VAL A 16 0.81 13.61 22.54
N LYS A 17 -0.38 13.24 22.08
CA LYS A 17 -0.72 13.34 20.66
C LYS A 17 -0.75 14.76 20.14
N PHE A 18 -1.30 15.70 20.92
CA PHE A 18 -1.34 17.12 20.57
C PHE A 18 0.05 17.72 20.43
N SER A 19 0.96 17.37 21.36
CA SER A 19 2.35 17.83 21.36
C SER A 19 3.17 17.30 20.17
N LEU A 20 2.75 16.17 19.56
CA LEU A 20 3.38 15.65 18.35
C LEU A 20 2.85 16.31 17.06
N GLN A 21 1.76 17.05 17.14
CA GLN A 21 1.14 17.71 15.99
C GLN A 21 1.32 19.22 15.97
N HIS A 22 1.58 19.82 17.13
CA HIS A 22 1.71 21.27 17.30
C HIS A 22 3.01 21.63 18.00
N ASP A 23 3.67 22.71 17.53
CA ASP A 23 4.87 23.26 18.19
C ASP A 23 4.49 24.11 19.39
N ASN A 24 5.47 24.35 20.26
CA ASN A 24 5.33 25.27 21.43
C ASN A 24 4.21 24.89 22.42
N VAL A 25 3.82 23.63 22.45
CA VAL A 25 2.88 23.11 23.45
C VAL A 25 3.58 23.01 24.80
N LYS A 26 3.04 23.68 25.84
CA LYS A 26 3.60 23.65 27.17
C LYS A 26 2.69 22.91 28.14
N TYR A 27 3.22 21.87 28.77
CA TYR A 27 2.55 21.27 29.93
C TYR A 27 2.50 22.26 31.07
N ILE A 28 1.37 22.38 31.75
CA ILE A 28 1.23 23.29 32.93
C ILE A 28 1.16 22.46 34.19
N ARG A 29 0.12 21.66 34.34
CA ARG A 29 -0.12 20.82 35.50
C ARG A 29 -1.22 19.82 35.24
N ASP A 30 -1.32 18.83 36.10
CA ASP A 30 -2.50 17.97 36.17
C ASP A 30 -3.69 18.73 36.76
N VAL A 31 -4.87 18.40 36.30
CA VAL A 31 -6.14 18.92 36.77
C VAL A 31 -6.94 17.77 37.35
N GLU A 32 -7.30 17.84 38.62
CA GLU A 32 -8.14 16.83 39.21
C GLU A 32 -9.57 16.94 38.73
N ASN A 33 -10.26 15.80 38.56
CA ASN A 33 -11.64 15.78 38.08
C ASN A 33 -12.58 16.69 38.90
N ARG A 34 -12.38 16.74 40.22
CA ARG A 34 -13.17 17.60 41.12
C ARG A 34 -13.05 19.11 40.81
N GLU A 35 -11.97 19.54 40.13
CA GLU A 35 -11.78 20.94 39.73
C GLU A 35 -12.64 21.36 38.56
N ILE A 36 -13.05 20.40 37.71
CA ILE A 36 -13.81 20.66 36.48
C ILE A 36 -15.23 20.11 36.52
N LEU A 37 -15.49 19.06 37.31
CA LEU A 37 -16.84 18.50 37.46
C LEU A 37 -17.80 19.56 38.00
N ASN A 38 -19.01 19.58 37.45
CA ASN A 38 -20.07 20.55 37.80
C ASN A 38 -19.77 22.01 37.44
N ARG A 39 -18.61 22.31 36.84
CA ARG A 39 -18.41 23.65 36.24
C ARG A 39 -19.17 23.75 34.95
N LYS A 40 -19.56 24.99 34.61
CA LYS A 40 -20.22 25.28 33.34
C LYS A 40 -19.24 25.95 32.38
N PHE A 41 -19.27 25.47 31.12
CA PHE A 41 -18.44 26.00 30.06
C PHE A 41 -19.32 26.56 28.94
N LYS A 42 -18.87 27.64 28.33
CA LYS A 42 -19.55 28.25 27.20
C LYS A 42 -19.30 27.44 25.93
N VAL A 43 -20.35 27.08 25.24
CA VAL A 43 -20.28 26.39 23.95
C VAL A 43 -19.87 27.37 22.84
N PRO A 44 -18.82 27.05 22.04
CA PRO A 44 -18.46 27.88 20.91
C PRO A 44 -19.62 28.01 19.90
N LEU A 45 -19.76 29.16 19.29
CA LEU A 45 -20.83 29.54 18.32
C LEU A 45 -22.26 29.43 18.84
N TYR A 46 -22.47 28.85 19.99
CA TYR A 46 -23.77 28.65 20.61
C TYR A 46 -23.78 29.28 21.99
N ASN A 47 -24.54 30.32 22.21
CA ASN A 47 -24.48 31.09 23.49
C ASN A 47 -25.14 30.33 24.66
N ALA A 48 -24.71 29.10 24.89
CA ALA A 48 -25.18 28.26 25.97
C ALA A 48 -24.03 27.88 26.92
N MET A 49 -24.37 27.71 28.20
CA MET A 49 -23.48 27.21 29.25
C MET A 49 -23.85 25.77 29.57
N VAL A 50 -22.90 24.84 29.42
CA VAL A 50 -23.09 23.41 29.68
C VAL A 50 -22.20 22.92 30.82
N PRO A 51 -22.70 22.03 31.70
CA PRO A 51 -21.89 21.45 32.78
C PRO A 51 -21.02 20.31 32.26
N VAL A 52 -20.03 19.91 33.05
CA VAL A 52 -19.17 18.76 32.82
C VAL A 52 -19.62 17.60 33.70
N PHE A 53 -19.74 16.43 33.10
CA PHE A 53 -20.08 15.17 33.79
C PHE A 53 -19.00 14.11 33.55
N PRO A 54 -18.79 13.17 34.50
CA PRO A 54 -17.95 12.00 34.25
C PRO A 54 -18.69 11.03 33.32
N ALA A 55 -18.01 10.40 32.39
CA ALA A 55 -18.64 9.42 31.52
C ALA A 55 -17.68 8.25 31.25
N VAL A 56 -18.04 7.05 31.70
CA VAL A 56 -17.20 5.84 31.62
C VAL A 56 -17.01 5.36 30.16
N PHE A 57 -17.97 5.64 29.29
CA PHE A 57 -17.92 5.26 27.88
C PHE A 57 -16.98 6.12 27.03
N VAL A 58 -16.54 7.26 27.54
CA VAL A 58 -15.60 8.12 26.84
C VAL A 58 -14.20 7.50 26.90
N ASP A 59 -13.66 7.19 25.73
CA ASP A 59 -12.29 6.67 25.60
C ASP A 59 -11.30 7.82 25.81
N PRO A 60 -10.48 7.80 26.90
CA PRO A 60 -9.51 8.84 27.19
C PRO A 60 -8.43 8.98 26.12
N ASP A 61 -8.31 7.97 25.27
CA ASP A 61 -7.34 7.90 24.18
C ASP A 61 -7.93 8.33 22.81
N ASN A 62 -9.16 8.77 22.79
CA ASN A 62 -9.79 9.28 21.55
C ASN A 62 -9.82 10.82 21.57
N GLY A 63 -9.20 11.44 20.55
CA GLY A 63 -9.11 12.88 20.45
C GLY A 63 -8.43 13.52 21.66
N THR A 64 -9.10 14.46 22.28
CA THR A 64 -8.63 15.14 23.50
C THR A 64 -8.98 14.37 24.78
N GLY A 65 -9.75 13.28 24.70
CA GLY A 65 -10.32 12.57 25.82
C GLY A 65 -11.41 13.34 26.57
N VAL A 66 -11.74 14.55 26.13
CA VAL A 66 -12.85 15.38 26.63
C VAL A 66 -13.82 15.58 25.48
N VAL A 67 -15.05 15.11 25.62
CA VAL A 67 -16.04 15.04 24.55
C VAL A 67 -17.16 16.06 24.77
N TYR A 68 -17.55 16.75 23.73
CA TYR A 68 -18.76 17.53 23.70
C TYR A 68 -19.95 16.59 23.51
N SER A 69 -20.75 16.42 24.58
CA SER A 69 -21.90 15.51 24.59
C SER A 69 -23.08 16.09 23.83
N VAL A 70 -23.68 15.27 22.99
CA VAL A 70 -24.82 15.66 22.10
C VAL A 70 -25.97 14.62 22.20
N PRO A 71 -26.68 14.54 23.30
CA PRO A 71 -27.69 13.50 23.53
C PRO A 71 -28.85 13.52 22.53
N GLY A 72 -29.05 14.60 21.76
CA GLY A 72 -29.99 14.66 20.65
C GLY A 72 -29.55 13.91 19.38
N HIS A 73 -28.23 13.58 19.27
CA HIS A 73 -27.59 13.05 18.07
C HIS A 73 -26.56 11.94 18.37
N SER A 74 -26.48 11.45 19.61
CA SER A 74 -25.60 10.37 20.03
C SER A 74 -26.35 9.39 20.91
N ILE A 75 -26.40 8.14 20.48
CA ILE A 75 -27.09 7.07 21.23
C ILE A 75 -26.41 6.85 22.60
N PHE A 76 -25.08 6.83 22.66
CA PHE A 76 -24.34 6.69 23.91
C PHE A 76 -24.66 7.81 24.90
N ASP A 77 -24.62 9.06 24.42
CA ASP A 77 -24.90 10.22 25.25
C ASP A 77 -26.33 10.24 25.75
N TYR A 78 -27.28 9.86 24.89
CA TYR A 78 -28.71 9.83 25.26
C TYR A 78 -29.01 8.77 26.33
N VAL A 79 -28.48 7.55 26.16
CA VAL A 79 -28.65 6.46 27.14
C VAL A 79 -28.03 6.84 28.49
N TYR A 80 -26.82 7.41 28.48
CA TYR A 80 -26.17 7.95 29.68
C TYR A 80 -27.01 9.02 30.35
N PHE A 81 -27.52 9.96 29.55
CA PHE A 81 -28.35 11.08 30.01
C PHE A 81 -29.63 10.61 30.71
N LYS A 82 -30.32 9.65 30.11
CA LYS A 82 -31.54 9.04 30.66
C LYS A 82 -31.27 8.27 31.96
N ARG A 83 -30.23 7.45 31.98
CA ARG A 83 -29.85 6.66 33.15
C ARG A 83 -29.55 7.51 34.37
N ASN A 84 -28.78 8.59 34.15
CA ASN A 84 -28.36 9.47 35.22
C ASN A 84 -29.43 10.53 35.58
N LYS A 85 -30.62 10.46 34.97
CA LYS A 85 -31.75 11.37 35.22
C LYS A 85 -31.33 12.84 35.16
N LEU A 86 -30.47 13.17 34.16
CA LEU A 86 -30.00 14.53 34.00
C LEU A 86 -31.17 15.40 33.49
N ASN A 87 -31.57 16.38 34.30
CA ASN A 87 -32.69 17.27 33.98
C ASN A 87 -32.18 18.48 33.17
N MET A 88 -31.95 18.26 31.89
CA MET A 88 -31.51 19.30 30.94
C MET A 88 -32.28 19.14 29.64
N ASP A 89 -32.44 20.24 28.94
CA ASP A 89 -33.09 20.28 27.63
C ASP A 89 -32.22 19.65 26.57
N ILE A 90 -32.70 18.58 25.93
CA ILE A 90 -32.01 17.92 24.83
C ILE A 90 -32.24 18.71 23.54
N LYS A 91 -31.21 19.34 23.03
CA LYS A 91 -31.29 20.14 21.81
C LYS A 91 -31.04 19.29 20.60
N LYS A 92 -31.95 19.40 19.61
CA LYS A 92 -31.80 18.79 18.28
C LYS A 92 -31.36 19.86 17.31
N VAL A 93 -30.29 19.60 16.59
CA VAL A 93 -29.70 20.50 15.58
C VAL A 93 -29.66 19.88 14.19
N VAL A 94 -30.07 18.61 14.06
CA VAL A 94 -30.24 17.93 12.78
C VAL A 94 -31.65 17.33 12.73
N GLU A 95 -32.30 17.47 11.60
CA GLU A 95 -33.58 16.83 11.29
C GLU A 95 -33.42 15.97 10.03
N THR A 96 -33.97 14.77 10.06
CA THR A 96 -33.97 13.81 8.94
C THR A 96 -35.40 13.68 8.37
N PRO A 97 -35.58 13.40 7.07
CA PRO A 97 -36.89 13.22 6.45
C PRO A 97 -37.67 12.02 7.00
N GLY A 98 -36.95 11.06 7.61
CA GLY A 98 -37.52 9.83 8.18
C GLY A 98 -37.83 9.92 9.67
N SER A 99 -38.40 8.84 10.21
CA SER A 99 -38.68 8.70 11.64
C SER A 99 -37.45 8.25 12.47
N ILE A 100 -36.28 8.16 11.84
CA ILE A 100 -35.04 7.72 12.51
C ILE A 100 -34.47 8.89 13.32
N ASN A 101 -34.47 8.71 14.63
CA ASN A 101 -33.85 9.63 15.59
C ASN A 101 -33.34 8.83 16.78
N VAL A 102 -32.66 9.49 17.72
CA VAL A 102 -32.08 8.84 18.88
C VAL A 102 -33.12 8.06 19.69
N GLU A 103 -34.27 8.68 19.97
CA GLU A 103 -35.34 8.07 20.78
C GLU A 103 -35.91 6.83 20.10
N SER A 104 -36.23 6.91 18.80
CA SER A 104 -36.79 5.80 18.04
C SER A 104 -35.84 4.61 17.95
N LEU A 105 -34.52 4.83 17.83
CA LEU A 105 -33.53 3.77 17.79
C LEU A 105 -33.30 3.13 19.16
N VAL A 106 -33.25 3.94 20.23
CA VAL A 106 -33.14 3.41 21.59
C VAL A 106 -34.35 2.55 21.94
N GLU A 107 -35.56 2.97 21.58
CA GLU A 107 -36.78 2.20 21.78
C GLU A 107 -36.83 0.93 20.91
N LYS A 108 -36.55 1.06 19.61
CA LYS A 108 -36.49 -0.05 18.63
C LYS A 108 -35.60 -1.20 19.08
N TYR A 109 -34.43 -0.90 19.62
CA TYR A 109 -33.45 -1.88 20.05
C TYR A 109 -33.47 -2.21 21.54
N GLY A 110 -34.28 -1.49 22.34
CA GLY A 110 -34.33 -1.66 23.82
C GLY A 110 -32.99 -1.38 24.48
N LEU A 111 -32.24 -0.36 24.01
CA LEU A 111 -30.85 -0.14 24.36
C LEU A 111 -30.67 0.34 25.80
N MET A 112 -29.72 -0.29 26.48
CA MET A 112 -29.22 0.12 27.78
C MET A 112 -27.72 0.39 27.73
N GLU A 113 -27.17 1.01 28.78
CA GLU A 113 -25.73 1.24 28.90
C GLU A 113 -24.97 -0.10 28.84
N ASN A 114 -23.84 -0.11 28.10
CA ASN A 114 -23.00 -1.29 27.83
C ASN A 114 -23.61 -2.35 26.88
N ASP A 115 -24.72 -2.06 26.21
CA ASP A 115 -25.25 -2.95 25.19
C ASP A 115 -24.32 -2.96 23.96
N GLU A 116 -24.00 -4.14 23.44
CA GLU A 116 -23.16 -4.29 22.23
C GLU A 116 -23.80 -3.63 21.00
N LYS A 117 -25.13 -3.59 20.92
CA LYS A 117 -25.91 -2.96 19.83
C LYS A 117 -25.83 -1.44 19.82
N LEU A 118 -25.31 -0.79 20.86
CA LEU A 118 -25.12 0.66 20.90
C LEU A 118 -24.31 1.18 19.71
N LYS A 119 -23.29 0.41 19.28
CA LYS A 119 -22.45 0.77 18.14
C LYS A 119 -23.21 0.73 16.82
N ASP A 120 -24.00 -0.32 16.62
CA ASP A 120 -24.77 -0.51 15.39
C ASP A 120 -25.86 0.55 15.27
N ALA A 121 -26.58 0.82 16.34
CA ALA A 121 -27.57 1.90 16.40
C ALA A 121 -26.94 3.29 16.17
N THR A 122 -25.74 3.53 16.71
CA THR A 122 -25.00 4.76 16.46
C THR A 122 -24.61 4.92 14.97
N GLN A 123 -24.18 3.83 14.34
CA GLN A 123 -23.87 3.86 12.91
C GLN A 123 -25.11 4.09 12.03
N GLU A 124 -26.24 3.48 12.39
CA GLU A 124 -27.52 3.70 11.70
C GLU A 124 -27.94 5.18 11.78
N LEU A 125 -27.90 5.77 12.98
CA LEU A 125 -28.21 7.18 13.19
C LEU A 125 -27.28 8.11 12.41
N TYR A 126 -25.96 7.94 12.55
CA TYR A 126 -24.98 8.80 11.90
C TYR A 126 -25.04 8.74 10.37
N LYS A 127 -25.32 7.55 9.83
CA LYS A 127 -25.51 7.38 8.39
C LYS A 127 -26.74 8.17 7.91
N GLU A 128 -27.85 8.05 8.62
CA GLU A 128 -29.09 8.76 8.25
C GLU A 128 -28.91 10.27 8.36
N GLU A 129 -28.38 10.77 9.48
CA GLU A 129 -28.16 12.20 9.68
C GLU A 129 -27.14 12.79 8.69
N PHE A 130 -26.08 12.05 8.35
CA PHE A 130 -25.04 12.54 7.44
C PHE A 130 -25.54 12.70 6.00
N TYR A 131 -26.27 11.71 5.49
CA TYR A 131 -26.70 11.69 4.09
C TYR A 131 -28.04 12.43 3.86
N ASN A 132 -28.96 12.36 4.81
CA ASN A 132 -30.32 12.85 4.66
C ASN A 132 -30.66 14.02 5.59
N GLY A 133 -29.79 14.32 6.56
CA GLY A 133 -30.03 15.34 7.59
C GLY A 133 -29.83 16.78 7.10
N LYS A 134 -30.65 17.66 7.62
CA LYS A 134 -30.51 19.12 7.48
C LYS A 134 -30.35 19.76 8.84
N LEU A 135 -29.51 20.80 8.91
CA LEU A 135 -29.31 21.57 10.13
C LEU A 135 -30.57 22.41 10.47
N ILE A 136 -31.00 22.26 11.72
CA ILE A 136 -32.09 23.07 12.32
C ILE A 136 -31.55 23.72 13.60
N ASN A 137 -32.23 24.77 14.08
CA ASN A 137 -31.89 25.46 15.32
C ASN A 137 -30.40 25.89 15.46
N SER A 138 -29.72 26.07 14.33
CA SER A 138 -28.28 26.31 14.22
C SER A 138 -27.91 27.72 13.74
N GLY A 139 -28.82 28.68 13.90
CA GLY A 139 -28.62 30.09 13.51
C GLY A 139 -28.36 30.22 12.01
N LYS A 140 -27.25 30.85 11.63
CA LYS A 140 -26.88 31.07 10.22
C LYS A 140 -26.63 29.79 9.40
N TYR A 141 -26.51 28.65 10.05
CA TYR A 141 -26.27 27.36 9.40
C TYR A 141 -27.56 26.55 9.16
N THR A 142 -28.72 27.06 9.67
CA THR A 142 -30.02 26.40 9.51
C THR A 142 -30.36 26.22 8.03
N GLY A 143 -30.80 25.01 7.66
CA GLY A 143 -31.21 24.66 6.30
C GLY A 143 -30.08 24.02 5.46
N LEU A 144 -28.82 24.12 5.87
CA LEU A 144 -27.74 23.42 5.20
C LEU A 144 -27.85 21.90 5.42
N THR A 145 -27.38 21.11 4.46
CA THR A 145 -27.14 19.67 4.70
C THR A 145 -26.05 19.48 5.75
N VAL A 146 -26.07 18.35 6.47
CA VAL A 146 -25.04 18.06 7.47
C VAL A 146 -23.63 18.07 6.85
N ASN A 147 -23.49 17.56 5.63
CA ASN A 147 -22.21 17.53 4.92
C ASN A 147 -21.68 18.94 4.59
N GLU A 148 -22.51 19.81 4.06
CA GLU A 148 -22.15 21.22 3.78
C GLU A 148 -21.87 22.00 5.07
N GLY A 149 -22.78 21.88 6.05
CA GLY A 149 -22.65 22.56 7.33
C GLY A 149 -21.40 22.20 8.09
N ARG A 150 -20.98 20.94 8.06
CA ARG A 150 -19.76 20.44 8.71
C ARG A 150 -18.51 21.22 8.26
N GLU A 151 -18.31 21.39 6.96
CA GLU A 151 -17.13 22.08 6.44
C GLU A 151 -17.18 23.59 6.71
N ILE A 152 -18.34 24.22 6.59
CA ILE A 152 -18.52 25.66 6.87
C ILE A 152 -18.29 25.94 8.36
N ILE A 153 -18.91 25.16 9.25
CA ILE A 153 -18.77 25.33 10.71
C ILE A 153 -17.32 25.10 11.15
N LYS A 154 -16.66 24.07 10.64
CA LYS A 154 -15.25 23.81 10.89
C LYS A 154 -14.38 25.04 10.55
N ASN A 155 -14.56 25.58 9.36
CA ASN A 155 -13.80 26.75 8.90
C ASN A 155 -14.09 28.00 9.73
N ASP A 156 -15.35 28.22 10.11
CA ASP A 156 -15.76 29.35 10.94
C ASP A 156 -15.17 29.26 12.37
N LEU A 157 -15.15 28.05 12.96
CA LEU A 157 -14.51 27.82 14.27
C LEU A 157 -13.00 28.10 14.22
N ILE A 158 -12.30 27.65 13.18
CA ILE A 158 -10.88 27.90 13.01
C ILE A 158 -10.61 29.40 12.81
N LYS A 159 -11.34 30.07 11.91
CA LYS A 159 -11.19 31.50 11.65
C LYS A 159 -11.48 32.35 12.88
N ALA A 160 -12.44 31.96 13.71
CA ALA A 160 -12.75 32.62 14.97
C ALA A 160 -11.75 32.31 16.10
N GLY A 161 -10.76 31.45 15.87
CA GLY A 161 -9.80 30.99 16.89
C GLY A 161 -10.47 30.17 18.01
N LEU A 162 -11.63 29.57 17.75
CA LEU A 162 -12.39 28.76 18.70
C LEU A 162 -12.19 27.25 18.49
N GLY A 163 -11.50 26.86 17.44
CA GLY A 163 -11.19 25.47 17.10
C GLY A 163 -9.76 25.31 16.62
N LEU A 164 -9.23 24.13 16.80
CA LEU A 164 -7.92 23.69 16.32
C LEU A 164 -8.07 22.40 15.54
N ILE A 165 -7.20 22.19 14.54
CA ILE A 165 -7.16 20.92 13.83
C ILE A 165 -6.36 19.93 14.66
N PHE A 166 -6.94 18.75 14.87
CA PHE A 166 -6.32 17.64 15.57
C PHE A 166 -6.53 16.35 14.76
N TYR A 167 -5.45 15.71 14.37
CA TYR A 167 -5.48 14.53 13.51
C TYR A 167 -5.46 13.25 14.34
N GLU A 168 -6.32 12.32 13.96
CA GLU A 168 -6.40 10.98 14.53
C GLU A 168 -6.40 9.92 13.41
N THR A 169 -6.00 8.70 13.74
CA THR A 169 -6.25 7.56 12.85
C THR A 169 -7.76 7.27 12.79
N SER A 170 -8.28 6.93 11.61
CA SER A 170 -9.73 6.65 11.41
C SER A 170 -10.26 5.48 12.26
N ARG A 171 -9.37 4.67 12.79
CA ARG A 171 -9.63 3.57 13.74
C ARG A 171 -8.34 3.28 14.50
N LYS A 172 -8.46 2.59 15.66
CA LYS A 172 -7.26 2.18 16.44
C LYS A 172 -6.30 1.39 15.54
N ALA A 173 -5.09 1.90 15.38
CA ALA A 173 -4.05 1.29 14.56
C ALA A 173 -2.89 0.83 15.46
N VAL A 174 -2.38 -0.36 15.15
CA VAL A 174 -1.23 -0.94 15.83
C VAL A 174 -0.21 -1.45 14.82
N THR A 175 1.05 -1.44 15.20
CA THR A 175 2.14 -2.05 14.43
C THR A 175 2.02 -3.58 14.45
N ARG A 176 2.84 -4.26 13.66
CA ARG A 176 2.92 -5.74 13.70
C ARG A 176 3.38 -6.28 15.06
N SER A 177 4.11 -5.48 15.83
CA SER A 177 4.56 -5.81 17.19
C SER A 177 3.55 -5.42 18.28
N GLY A 178 2.36 -4.93 17.92
CA GLY A 178 1.33 -4.51 18.87
C GLY A 178 1.47 -3.10 19.41
N SER A 179 2.50 -2.35 19.04
CA SER A 179 2.68 -0.96 19.48
C SER A 179 1.62 -0.06 18.86
N LYS A 180 1.08 0.86 19.64
CA LYS A 180 0.09 1.84 19.20
C LYS A 180 0.68 2.76 18.12
N VAL A 181 -0.11 3.04 17.09
CA VAL A 181 0.20 4.02 16.04
C VAL A 181 -0.60 5.28 16.30
N ILE A 182 0.07 6.42 16.34
CA ILE A 182 -0.51 7.75 16.55
C ILE A 182 -0.09 8.69 15.41
N VAL A 183 -0.88 9.72 15.17
CA VAL A 183 -0.59 10.73 14.17
C VAL A 183 0.38 11.77 14.74
N ALA A 184 1.43 12.08 13.98
CA ALA A 184 2.37 13.13 14.29
C ALA A 184 2.62 13.99 13.04
N VAL A 185 2.87 15.27 13.20
CA VAL A 185 3.33 16.15 12.13
C VAL A 185 4.86 16.10 12.10
N ILE A 186 5.41 15.63 11.00
CA ILE A 186 6.86 15.60 10.77
C ILE A 186 7.22 16.84 9.96
N ARG A 187 8.09 17.68 10.51
CA ARG A 187 8.60 18.88 9.84
C ARG A 187 9.88 18.56 9.08
N ASP A 188 10.21 19.41 8.13
CA ASP A 188 11.43 19.31 7.29
C ASP A 188 11.52 18.00 6.49
N GLN A 189 10.38 17.37 6.20
CA GLN A 189 10.31 16.15 5.41
C GLN A 189 10.61 16.44 3.93
N TRP A 190 11.47 15.61 3.33
CA TRP A 190 11.73 15.65 1.89
C TRP A 190 10.68 14.86 1.12
N PHE A 191 10.18 15.49 0.04
CA PHE A 191 9.19 14.88 -0.86
C PHE A 191 9.71 14.88 -2.29
N ILE A 192 9.38 13.82 -3.04
CA ILE A 192 9.43 13.85 -4.49
C ILE A 192 8.06 14.33 -4.98
N ASP A 193 8.06 15.35 -5.82
CA ASP A 193 6.86 15.88 -6.43
C ASP A 193 6.52 15.13 -7.73
N TYR A 194 5.71 14.08 -7.58
CA TYR A 194 5.16 13.32 -8.71
C TYR A 194 3.91 13.96 -9.32
N SER A 195 3.48 15.14 -8.86
CA SER A 195 2.29 15.82 -9.39
C SER A 195 2.57 16.61 -10.68
N GLN A 196 3.83 16.76 -11.07
CA GLN A 196 4.27 17.54 -12.23
C GLN A 196 3.68 16.99 -13.54
N ASP A 197 2.99 17.84 -14.31
CA ASP A 197 2.30 17.44 -15.53
C ASP A 197 3.25 16.84 -16.58
N TRP A 198 4.41 17.49 -16.82
CA TRP A 198 5.40 16.98 -17.76
C TRP A 198 5.89 15.56 -17.43
N LEU A 199 5.99 15.23 -16.15
CA LEU A 199 6.45 13.93 -15.69
C LEU A 199 5.34 12.87 -15.85
N LYS A 200 4.10 13.25 -15.58
CA LYS A 200 2.94 12.38 -15.80
C LYS A 200 2.75 12.06 -17.28
N GLU A 201 2.86 13.06 -18.16
CA GLU A 201 2.81 12.85 -19.61
C GLU A 201 3.87 11.85 -20.07
N ARG A 202 5.13 12.02 -19.66
CA ARG A 202 6.20 11.06 -19.99
C ARG A 202 5.96 9.67 -19.40
N ALA A 203 5.38 9.58 -18.21
CA ALA A 203 5.05 8.31 -17.59
C ALA A 203 3.91 7.58 -18.34
N HIS A 204 2.89 8.30 -18.80
CA HIS A 204 1.84 7.75 -19.65
C HIS A 204 2.38 7.28 -21.02
N ASP A 205 3.25 8.05 -21.65
CA ASP A 205 3.91 7.65 -22.90
C ASP A 205 4.73 6.36 -22.69
N LEU A 206 5.47 6.27 -21.58
CA LEU A 206 6.20 5.07 -21.21
C LEU A 206 5.26 3.88 -21.03
N ILE A 207 4.20 4.01 -20.21
CA ILE A 207 3.21 2.96 -19.98
C ILE A 207 2.58 2.48 -21.28
N ASN A 208 2.26 3.40 -22.20
CA ASN A 208 1.66 3.07 -23.50
C ASN A 208 2.63 2.29 -24.40
N SER A 209 3.94 2.52 -24.29
CA SER A 209 4.97 1.80 -25.05
C SER A 209 5.34 0.44 -24.48
N MET A 210 5.07 0.19 -23.17
CA MET A 210 5.42 -1.04 -22.46
C MET A 210 4.45 -2.18 -22.79
N LYS A 211 4.90 -3.44 -22.61
CA LYS A 211 4.05 -4.62 -22.61
C LYS A 211 3.48 -4.89 -21.22
N PHE A 212 2.21 -5.26 -21.13
CA PHE A 212 1.55 -5.62 -19.86
C PHE A 212 0.98 -7.05 -19.94
N TYR A 213 1.25 -7.83 -18.92
CA TYR A 213 0.75 -9.20 -18.82
C TYR A 213 0.07 -9.41 -17.45
N PRO A 214 -1.29 -9.54 -17.39
CA PRO A 214 -2.29 -9.26 -18.44
C PRO A 214 -2.45 -7.78 -18.78
N GLU A 215 -2.91 -7.51 -20.01
CA GLU A 215 -3.06 -6.16 -20.56
C GLU A 215 -3.97 -5.24 -19.72
N MET A 216 -4.93 -5.77 -19.01
CA MET A 216 -5.85 -5.00 -18.15
C MET A 216 -5.13 -4.12 -17.12
N TYR A 217 -3.93 -4.50 -16.70
CA TYR A 217 -3.15 -3.72 -15.72
C TYR A 217 -2.56 -2.42 -16.28
N ARG A 218 -2.51 -2.23 -17.58
CA ARG A 218 -2.12 -0.95 -18.21
C ARG A 218 -3.03 0.18 -17.74
N LYS A 219 -4.35 -0.03 -17.79
CA LYS A 219 -5.33 0.97 -17.32
C LYS A 219 -5.13 1.27 -15.84
N ILE A 220 -5.01 0.23 -15.01
CA ILE A 220 -4.83 0.40 -13.55
C ILE A 220 -3.52 1.15 -13.24
N MET A 221 -2.46 0.93 -14.03
CA MET A 221 -1.20 1.66 -13.87
C MET A 221 -1.37 3.13 -14.26
N ASN A 222 -2.04 3.45 -15.37
CA ASN A 222 -2.35 4.81 -15.75
C ASN A 222 -3.17 5.53 -14.67
N ASP A 223 -4.23 4.89 -14.18
CA ASP A 223 -5.04 5.43 -13.08
C ASP A 223 -4.18 5.69 -11.82
N ALA A 224 -3.23 4.81 -11.51
CA ALA A 224 -2.31 5.00 -10.38
C ALA A 224 -1.39 6.21 -10.56
N ILE A 225 -0.88 6.46 -11.77
CA ILE A 225 -0.07 7.65 -12.09
C ILE A 225 -0.90 8.93 -11.94
N ASP A 226 -2.15 8.94 -12.41
CA ASP A 226 -3.04 10.11 -12.28
C ASP A 226 -3.29 10.48 -10.81
N TRP A 227 -3.40 9.48 -9.93
CA TRP A 227 -3.59 9.66 -8.50
C TRP A 227 -2.33 10.05 -7.73
N LEU A 228 -1.15 9.91 -8.34
CA LEU A 228 0.10 10.24 -7.66
C LEU A 228 0.18 11.74 -7.38
N ARG A 229 0.62 12.06 -6.16
CA ARG A 229 0.93 13.39 -5.67
C ARG A 229 2.33 13.37 -5.06
N GLU A 230 2.68 14.40 -4.31
CA GLU A 230 3.93 14.46 -3.55
C GLU A 230 4.05 13.25 -2.62
N ARG A 231 5.21 12.62 -2.59
CA ARG A 231 5.49 11.46 -1.74
C ARG A 231 6.73 11.68 -0.88
N PRO A 232 6.65 11.42 0.43
CA PRO A 232 7.83 11.48 1.27
C PRO A 232 8.87 10.47 0.78
N CYS A 233 10.10 10.94 0.54
CA CYS A 233 11.19 10.12 -0.02
C CYS A 233 12.32 9.88 0.97
N ALA A 234 12.21 10.35 2.20
CA ALA A 234 13.24 10.22 3.22
C ALA A 234 12.64 9.86 4.59
N ARG A 235 13.45 9.28 5.47
CA ARG A 235 13.10 8.90 6.84
C ARG A 235 14.27 9.15 7.78
N ARG A 236 13.99 9.40 9.06
CA ARG A 236 15.03 9.67 10.08
C ARG A 236 15.55 8.43 10.80
N ARG A 237 14.96 7.26 10.57
CA ARG A 237 15.29 6.00 11.28
C ARG A 237 15.42 4.83 10.33
N GLY A 238 16.22 3.87 10.71
CA GLY A 238 16.40 2.61 9.99
C GLY A 238 17.73 2.54 9.23
N ILE A 239 17.97 1.39 8.62
CA ILE A 239 19.16 1.12 7.79
C ILE A 239 18.83 1.54 6.36
N GLY A 240 19.75 2.17 5.66
CA GLY A 240 19.62 2.58 4.26
C GLY A 240 20.67 3.61 3.87
N THR A 241 20.61 4.05 2.62
CA THR A 241 21.49 5.07 2.05
C THR A 241 21.11 6.44 2.59
N LYS A 242 22.08 7.22 3.03
CA LYS A 242 21.85 8.62 3.44
C LYS A 242 21.47 9.46 2.23
N LEU A 243 20.60 10.45 2.47
CA LEU A 243 20.25 11.42 1.43
C LEU A 243 21.48 12.30 1.14
N PRO A 244 21.98 12.39 -0.10
CA PRO A 244 23.28 13.00 -0.39
C PRO A 244 23.40 14.47 0.01
N PHE A 245 22.31 15.22 -0.08
CA PHE A 245 22.27 16.65 0.22
C PHE A 245 21.72 17.00 1.63
N ASP A 246 21.27 15.97 2.38
CA ASP A 246 20.85 16.11 3.78
C ASP A 246 21.06 14.81 4.56
N GLU A 247 22.27 14.57 5.03
CA GLU A 247 22.67 13.31 5.69
C GLU A 247 21.93 13.00 7.01
N ARG A 248 21.11 13.92 7.51
CA ARG A 248 20.20 13.68 8.66
C ARG A 248 19.10 12.69 8.29
N TRP A 249 18.90 12.45 7.00
CA TRP A 249 17.87 11.62 6.45
C TRP A 249 18.45 10.40 5.72
N VAL A 250 17.69 9.32 5.78
CA VAL A 250 17.92 8.10 5.01
C VAL A 250 16.88 8.04 3.89
N ILE A 251 17.28 7.68 2.69
CA ILE A 251 16.36 7.51 1.55
C ILE A 251 15.28 6.49 1.93
N GLU A 252 14.04 6.79 1.61
CA GLU A 252 12.92 5.88 1.84
C GLU A 252 13.06 4.65 0.91
N SER A 253 12.82 3.45 1.45
CA SER A 253 13.15 2.19 0.77
C SER A 253 12.42 1.97 -0.56
N LEU A 254 11.18 2.45 -0.69
CA LEU A 254 10.46 2.35 -1.97
C LEU A 254 11.06 3.29 -3.03
N SER A 255 11.53 4.47 -2.61
CA SER A 255 12.20 5.42 -3.51
C SER A 255 13.58 4.89 -3.93
N ASP A 256 14.37 4.39 -2.98
CA ASP A 256 15.70 3.82 -3.23
C ASP A 256 15.64 2.64 -4.19
N SER A 257 14.65 1.75 -4.01
CA SER A 257 14.56 0.50 -4.76
C SER A 257 14.06 0.63 -6.21
N THR A 258 13.80 1.83 -6.71
CA THR A 258 13.26 2.01 -8.07
C THR A 258 14.30 1.97 -9.18
N ILE A 259 15.52 2.40 -8.90
CA ILE A 259 16.62 2.47 -9.89
C ILE A 259 17.92 1.79 -9.44
N TYR A 260 17.94 1.15 -8.25
CA TYR A 260 19.14 0.51 -7.70
C TYR A 260 19.78 -0.54 -8.62
N MET A 261 18.98 -1.17 -9.51
CA MET A 261 19.47 -2.14 -10.48
C MET A 261 20.52 -1.56 -11.44
N VAL A 262 20.60 -0.25 -11.59
CA VAL A 262 21.67 0.44 -12.32
C VAL A 262 23.04 0.01 -11.81
N THR A 263 23.21 -0.06 -10.48
CA THR A 263 24.49 -0.40 -9.86
C THR A 263 24.96 -1.81 -10.17
N TYR A 264 24.04 -2.76 -10.40
CA TYR A 264 24.41 -4.14 -10.73
C TYR A 264 25.11 -4.29 -12.06
N THR A 265 24.87 -3.35 -12.98
CA THR A 265 25.44 -3.43 -14.33
C THR A 265 26.95 -3.16 -14.35
N ASN A 266 27.47 -2.36 -13.41
CA ASN A 266 28.84 -1.83 -13.45
C ASN A 266 29.45 -1.54 -12.06
N ALA A 267 28.94 -2.19 -11.00
CA ALA A 267 29.40 -1.98 -9.63
C ALA A 267 30.91 -2.10 -9.46
N ARG A 268 31.55 -3.04 -10.17
CA ARG A 268 33.00 -3.28 -10.11
C ARG A 268 33.80 -2.08 -10.66
N GLU A 269 33.36 -1.55 -11.77
CA GLU A 269 34.01 -0.42 -12.43
C GLU A 269 33.85 0.86 -11.61
N MET A 270 32.62 1.15 -11.17
CA MET A 270 32.32 2.32 -10.35
C MET A 270 33.01 2.25 -8.98
N ARG A 271 33.08 1.07 -8.37
CA ARG A 271 33.84 0.86 -7.15
C ARG A 271 35.30 1.14 -7.34
N GLY A 272 35.91 0.72 -8.47
CA GLY A 272 37.29 1.01 -8.81
C GLY A 272 37.57 2.52 -8.92
N ILE A 273 36.64 3.28 -9.48
CA ILE A 273 36.75 4.76 -9.55
C ILE A 273 36.70 5.35 -8.13
N TYR A 274 35.73 4.92 -7.31
CA TYR A 274 35.61 5.37 -5.94
C TYR A 274 36.86 5.06 -5.09
N ASP A 275 37.39 3.86 -5.18
CA ASP A 275 38.58 3.46 -4.42
C ASP A 275 39.83 4.25 -4.84
N HIS A 276 39.86 4.72 -6.08
CA HIS A 276 40.99 5.50 -6.63
C HIS A 276 40.90 7.01 -6.32
N LEU A 277 39.69 7.59 -6.43
CA LEU A 277 39.47 9.04 -6.26
C LEU A 277 38.96 9.41 -4.86
N GLY A 278 38.47 8.46 -4.07
CA GLY A 278 37.75 8.71 -2.81
C GLY A 278 36.28 9.12 -2.98
N ASP A 279 35.86 9.39 -4.22
CA ASP A 279 34.50 9.76 -4.61
C ASP A 279 34.23 9.39 -6.07
N ILE A 280 32.97 9.48 -6.51
CA ILE A 280 32.59 9.34 -7.92
C ILE A 280 32.10 10.73 -8.40
N PRO A 281 32.85 11.41 -9.26
CA PRO A 281 32.47 12.73 -9.78
C PRO A 281 31.15 12.69 -10.55
N ASP A 282 30.31 13.72 -10.38
CA ASP A 282 28.98 13.83 -11.02
C ASP A 282 29.06 13.71 -12.55
N ASP A 283 30.08 14.24 -13.18
CA ASP A 283 30.22 14.14 -14.65
C ASP A 283 30.56 12.71 -15.11
N ILE A 284 31.22 11.88 -14.28
CA ILE A 284 31.35 10.45 -14.56
C ILE A 284 30.00 9.75 -14.47
N ILE A 285 29.17 10.10 -13.48
CA ILE A 285 27.79 9.62 -13.37
C ILE A 285 27.01 10.01 -14.61
N ASP A 286 27.08 11.26 -15.02
CA ASP A 286 26.44 11.78 -16.23
C ASP A 286 26.92 11.06 -17.51
N TYR A 287 28.21 10.79 -17.60
CA TYR A 287 28.81 10.08 -18.74
C TYR A 287 28.32 8.63 -18.81
N VAL A 288 28.32 7.91 -17.67
CA VAL A 288 28.00 6.49 -17.61
C VAL A 288 26.50 6.24 -17.79
N TYR A 289 25.66 6.99 -17.07
CA TYR A 289 24.23 6.67 -16.96
C TYR A 289 23.33 7.55 -17.83
N LEU A 290 23.71 8.79 -18.10
CA LEU A 290 22.92 9.72 -18.91
C LEU A 290 23.44 9.91 -20.32
N ASN A 291 24.49 9.18 -20.71
CA ASN A 291 25.13 9.25 -22.02
C ASN A 291 25.66 10.67 -22.42
N LYS A 292 25.88 11.54 -21.44
CA LYS A 292 26.43 12.87 -21.71
C LYS A 292 27.88 12.78 -22.19
N ASN A 293 28.26 13.68 -23.08
CA ASN A 293 29.64 13.83 -23.47
C ASN A 293 30.35 14.68 -22.43
N ILE A 294 31.45 14.17 -21.89
CA ILE A 294 32.30 14.86 -20.92
C ILE A 294 33.75 14.87 -21.42
N ASN A 295 34.56 15.74 -20.84
CA ASN A 295 36.00 15.71 -21.07
C ASN A 295 36.66 14.66 -20.17
N LEU A 296 36.87 13.45 -20.69
CA LEU A 296 37.54 12.37 -19.96
C LEU A 296 39.07 12.60 -19.81
N GLU A 297 39.69 13.47 -20.63
CA GLU A 297 41.14 13.74 -20.59
C GLU A 297 41.58 14.45 -19.30
N LYS A 298 40.66 14.95 -18.49
CA LYS A 298 40.94 15.50 -17.18
C LYS A 298 41.23 14.43 -16.11
N TYR A 299 40.93 13.17 -16.39
CA TYR A 299 41.19 12.03 -15.56
C TYR A 299 42.37 11.23 -16.05
N ASP A 300 43.02 10.49 -15.14
CA ASP A 300 44.07 9.55 -15.51
C ASP A 300 43.53 8.37 -16.33
N ASP A 301 44.46 7.60 -16.94
CA ASP A 301 44.08 6.45 -17.78
C ASP A 301 43.32 5.37 -17.06
N TYR A 302 43.54 5.22 -15.75
CA TYR A 302 42.83 4.23 -14.95
C TYR A 302 41.34 4.61 -14.81
N VAL A 303 41.04 5.82 -14.36
CA VAL A 303 39.68 6.33 -14.20
C VAL A 303 38.95 6.39 -15.53
N LYS A 304 39.63 6.87 -16.59
CA LYS A 304 39.11 6.89 -17.96
C LYS A 304 38.71 5.49 -18.42
N GLY A 305 39.61 4.53 -18.32
CA GLY A 305 39.33 3.13 -18.70
C GLY A 305 38.20 2.49 -17.92
N LYS A 306 38.10 2.80 -16.61
CA LYS A 306 36.99 2.35 -15.77
C LYS A 306 35.66 2.99 -16.15
N ALA A 307 35.63 4.29 -16.38
CA ALA A 307 34.41 5.01 -16.79
C ALA A 307 33.89 4.51 -18.15
N GLU A 308 34.78 4.32 -19.15
CA GLU A 308 34.40 3.72 -20.43
C GLU A 308 33.90 2.30 -20.32
N ALA A 309 34.52 1.46 -19.46
CA ALA A 309 34.06 0.10 -19.19
C ALA A 309 32.68 0.12 -18.51
N ALA A 310 32.49 0.97 -17.49
CA ALA A 310 31.21 1.14 -16.80
C ALA A 310 30.09 1.54 -17.76
N ARG A 311 30.35 2.51 -18.66
CA ARG A 311 29.39 2.92 -19.68
C ARG A 311 29.05 1.80 -20.66
N ARG A 312 30.06 1.00 -21.11
CA ARG A 312 29.79 -0.16 -21.97
C ARG A 312 28.93 -1.22 -21.27
N GLN A 313 29.20 -1.52 -19.99
CA GLN A 313 28.41 -2.46 -19.20
C GLN A 313 26.99 -1.96 -19.00
N PHE A 314 26.81 -0.70 -18.60
CA PHE A 314 25.48 -0.09 -18.46
C PHE A 314 24.70 -0.14 -19.78
N ASN A 315 25.32 0.26 -20.89
CA ASN A 315 24.70 0.27 -22.21
C ASN A 315 24.28 -1.12 -22.71
N TYR A 316 24.97 -2.16 -22.26
CA TYR A 316 24.68 -3.53 -22.63
C TYR A 316 23.57 -4.16 -21.76
N TRP A 317 23.68 -3.98 -20.44
CA TRP A 317 22.83 -4.68 -19.49
C TRP A 317 21.58 -3.90 -19.08
N TYR A 318 21.63 -2.58 -19.07
CA TYR A 318 20.52 -1.78 -18.57
C TYR A 318 19.46 -1.58 -19.66
N GLY A 319 18.24 -1.67 -19.24
CA GLY A 319 17.01 -1.71 -19.98
C GLY A 319 16.26 -2.92 -19.45
N ASN A 320 15.28 -2.70 -18.59
CA ASN A 320 14.53 -3.78 -17.96
C ASN A 320 13.52 -4.34 -18.97
N ASP A 321 13.79 -5.51 -19.57
CA ASP A 321 12.91 -6.11 -20.56
C ASP A 321 11.55 -6.49 -19.98
N LEU A 322 11.56 -7.12 -18.80
CA LEU A 322 10.35 -7.55 -18.12
C LEU A 322 10.54 -7.55 -16.59
N ARG A 323 9.68 -6.85 -15.89
CA ARG A 323 9.59 -6.90 -14.43
C ARG A 323 8.36 -7.67 -13.99
N ILE A 324 8.57 -8.70 -13.16
CA ILE A 324 7.50 -9.58 -12.67
C ILE A 324 7.26 -9.29 -11.19
N THR A 325 6.00 -9.02 -10.83
CA THR A 325 5.58 -8.76 -9.44
C THR A 325 4.08 -8.97 -9.25
N ALA A 326 3.58 -8.73 -8.03
CA ALA A 326 2.15 -8.84 -7.72
C ALA A 326 1.42 -7.49 -7.81
N PRO A 327 0.10 -7.47 -8.11
CA PRO A 327 -0.69 -6.25 -8.28
C PRO A 327 -0.65 -5.24 -7.13
N PRO A 328 -0.52 -5.63 -5.84
CA PRO A 328 -0.42 -4.66 -4.75
C PRO A 328 0.74 -3.65 -4.87
N HIS A 329 1.73 -3.91 -5.72
CA HIS A 329 2.85 -3.00 -5.95
C HIS A 329 2.54 -1.87 -6.95
N ILE A 330 1.40 -1.91 -7.64
CA ILE A 330 1.02 -0.88 -8.64
C ILE A 330 0.94 0.51 -8.01
N SER A 331 0.21 0.65 -6.91
CA SER A 331 -0.07 1.93 -6.26
C SER A 331 1.08 2.48 -5.41
N ASN A 332 2.23 1.80 -5.38
CA ASN A 332 3.39 2.23 -4.60
C ASN A 332 4.69 2.06 -5.39
N HIS A 333 5.39 0.94 -5.25
CA HIS A 333 6.70 0.74 -5.84
C HIS A 333 6.74 0.86 -7.37
N LEU A 334 5.76 0.28 -8.09
CA LEU A 334 5.76 0.32 -9.56
C LEU A 334 5.43 1.71 -10.11
N SER A 335 4.54 2.47 -9.45
CA SER A 335 4.28 3.85 -9.83
C SER A 335 5.56 4.69 -9.71
N PHE A 336 6.31 4.54 -8.60
CA PHE A 336 7.59 5.23 -8.42
C PHE A 336 8.64 4.75 -9.43
N PHE A 337 8.67 3.46 -9.72
CA PHE A 337 9.56 2.89 -10.74
C PHE A 337 9.32 3.51 -12.12
N ILE A 338 8.07 3.60 -12.56
CA ILE A 338 7.70 4.24 -13.83
C ILE A 338 8.06 5.72 -13.83
N MET A 339 7.67 6.47 -12.78
CA MET A 339 7.93 7.91 -12.68
C MET A 339 9.42 8.22 -12.67
N ASN A 340 10.22 7.51 -11.90
CA ASN A 340 11.65 7.75 -11.80
C ASN A 340 12.38 7.37 -13.11
N HIS A 341 11.99 6.28 -13.79
CA HIS A 341 12.53 5.96 -15.10
C HIS A 341 12.15 7.01 -16.16
N ALA A 342 10.89 7.44 -16.17
CA ALA A 342 10.44 8.49 -17.07
C ALA A 342 11.15 9.84 -16.80
N ALA A 343 11.51 10.14 -15.55
CA ALA A 343 12.23 11.34 -15.18
C ALA A 343 13.71 11.33 -15.65
N ILE A 344 14.39 10.18 -15.48
CA ILE A 344 15.85 10.08 -15.57
C ILE A 344 16.30 9.57 -16.95
N PHE A 345 15.60 8.56 -17.51
CA PHE A 345 16.07 7.84 -18.67
C PHE A 345 15.25 8.10 -19.94
N SER A 346 15.76 7.62 -21.07
CA SER A 346 15.08 7.66 -22.37
C SER A 346 15.48 6.47 -23.24
N GLY A 347 14.68 6.22 -24.29
CA GLY A 347 14.94 5.18 -25.29
C GLY A 347 15.08 3.78 -24.67
N LYS A 348 16.15 3.07 -25.02
CA LYS A 348 16.39 1.68 -24.62
C LYS A 348 16.57 1.44 -23.10
N TYR A 349 16.78 2.51 -22.33
CA TYR A 349 16.94 2.40 -20.86
C TYR A 349 15.60 2.43 -20.12
N LEU A 350 14.51 2.67 -20.82
CA LEU A 350 13.16 2.57 -20.26
C LEU A 350 12.72 1.11 -20.12
N PRO A 351 11.88 0.80 -19.14
CA PRO A 351 11.36 -0.57 -18.96
C PRO A 351 10.50 -1.01 -20.12
N GLY A 352 10.69 -2.26 -20.60
CA GLY A 352 9.97 -2.84 -21.72
C GLY A 352 8.61 -3.44 -21.38
N GLY A 353 8.43 -3.95 -20.14
CA GLY A 353 7.18 -4.58 -19.76
C GLY A 353 7.02 -4.90 -18.29
N LEU A 354 5.77 -5.12 -17.89
CA LEU A 354 5.36 -5.56 -16.56
C LEU A 354 4.50 -6.82 -16.65
N MET A 355 4.78 -7.77 -15.78
CA MET A 355 3.98 -8.97 -15.62
C MET A 355 3.48 -9.10 -14.19
N PHE A 356 2.19 -9.36 -14.02
CA PHE A 356 1.55 -9.44 -12.72
C PHE A 356 1.18 -10.88 -12.40
N SER A 357 1.80 -11.41 -11.36
CA SER A 357 1.51 -12.75 -10.85
C SER A 357 0.43 -12.72 -9.76
N GLY A 358 -0.41 -13.75 -9.75
CA GLY A 358 -1.31 -14.02 -8.64
C GLY A 358 -0.57 -14.32 -7.35
N ILE A 359 -1.31 -14.41 -6.25
CA ILE A 359 -0.77 -14.76 -4.92
C ILE A 359 -0.95 -16.25 -4.67
N VAL A 360 0.02 -16.85 -3.97
CA VAL A 360 -0.13 -18.20 -3.45
C VAL A 360 -0.89 -18.14 -2.12
N ILE A 361 -1.95 -18.95 -2.02
CA ILE A 361 -2.70 -19.20 -0.80
C ILE A 361 -2.46 -20.64 -0.35
N SER A 362 -2.87 -21.03 0.84
CA SER A 362 -2.72 -22.39 1.35
C SER A 362 -4.03 -22.87 1.94
N ASN A 363 -4.59 -23.94 1.37
CA ASN A 363 -5.87 -24.53 1.77
C ASN A 363 -7.00 -23.49 1.86
N GLY A 364 -7.15 -22.67 0.83
CA GLY A 364 -8.17 -21.62 0.74
C GLY A 364 -7.89 -20.37 1.57
N ALA A 365 -6.77 -20.29 2.30
CA ALA A 365 -6.45 -19.17 3.19
C ALA A 365 -5.16 -18.44 2.79
N LYS A 366 -5.15 -17.11 2.98
CA LYS A 366 -3.93 -16.32 2.79
C LYS A 366 -2.81 -16.80 3.71
N ILE A 367 -1.63 -17.04 3.15
CA ILE A 367 -0.42 -17.42 3.89
C ILE A 367 -0.01 -16.28 4.83
N SER A 368 0.17 -16.59 6.11
CA SER A 368 0.56 -15.63 7.13
C SER A 368 1.36 -16.30 8.24
N LYS A 369 2.46 -15.68 8.67
CA LYS A 369 3.25 -16.16 9.82
C LYS A 369 2.42 -16.25 11.10
N SER A 370 1.52 -15.31 11.32
CA SER A 370 0.65 -15.28 12.51
C SER A 370 -0.40 -16.39 12.53
N LYS A 371 -0.75 -16.95 11.37
CA LYS A 371 -1.68 -18.09 11.26
C LYS A 371 -0.99 -19.46 11.25
N GLY A 372 0.35 -19.49 11.22
CA GLY A 372 1.12 -20.73 11.20
C GLY A 372 1.02 -21.54 9.90
N ASN A 373 0.41 -21.00 8.84
CA ASN A 373 0.23 -21.67 7.54
C ASN A 373 1.30 -21.30 6.52
N VAL A 374 2.49 -20.91 6.99
CA VAL A 374 3.64 -20.60 6.13
C VAL A 374 4.22 -21.89 5.56
N ILE A 375 4.44 -21.89 4.26
CA ILE A 375 5.05 -22.99 3.54
C ILE A 375 6.53 -22.62 3.31
N SER A 376 7.44 -23.40 3.90
CA SER A 376 8.87 -23.20 3.71
C SER A 376 9.33 -23.81 2.39
N LEU A 377 9.93 -23.00 1.50
CA LEU A 377 10.51 -23.49 0.25
C LEU A 377 11.57 -24.58 0.49
N LEU A 378 12.37 -24.43 1.54
CA LEU A 378 13.39 -25.44 1.91
C LEU A 378 12.73 -26.80 2.24
N GLN A 379 11.66 -26.80 3.03
CA GLN A 379 10.92 -28.02 3.37
C GLN A 379 10.28 -28.67 2.15
N ILE A 380 9.71 -27.85 1.25
CA ILE A 380 9.11 -28.36 0.00
C ILE A 380 10.18 -29.01 -0.88
N THR A 381 11.31 -28.34 -1.09
CA THR A 381 12.36 -28.88 -1.97
C THR A 381 13.04 -30.11 -1.39
N GLN A 382 13.10 -30.24 -0.08
CA GLN A 382 13.59 -31.46 0.59
C GLN A 382 12.59 -32.63 0.46
N ARG A 383 11.28 -32.35 0.50
CA ARG A 383 10.24 -33.38 0.47
C ARG A 383 9.88 -33.84 -0.95
N TYR A 384 9.89 -32.91 -1.92
CA TYR A 384 9.33 -33.16 -3.26
C TYR A 384 10.29 -32.88 -4.41
N SER A 385 11.38 -32.20 -4.25
CA SER A 385 12.30 -31.63 -5.22
C SER A 385 11.93 -30.20 -5.70
N ALA A 386 12.94 -29.47 -6.17
CA ALA A 386 12.77 -28.13 -6.74
C ALA A 386 12.03 -28.18 -8.10
N ASP A 387 12.28 -29.20 -8.90
CA ASP A 387 11.67 -29.36 -10.23
C ASP A 387 10.17 -29.62 -10.13
N LEU A 388 9.75 -30.49 -9.21
CA LEU A 388 8.32 -30.72 -8.97
C LEU A 388 7.62 -29.45 -8.46
N TYR A 389 8.25 -28.71 -7.55
CA TYR A 389 7.70 -27.44 -7.06
C TYR A 389 7.50 -26.45 -8.20
N ARG A 390 8.51 -26.26 -9.04
CA ARG A 390 8.45 -25.36 -10.20
C ARG A 390 7.37 -25.79 -11.20
N LEU A 391 7.30 -27.07 -11.49
CA LEU A 391 6.25 -27.62 -12.36
C LEU A 391 4.86 -27.38 -11.78
N PHE A 392 4.67 -27.65 -10.48
CA PHE A 392 3.39 -27.40 -9.81
C PHE A 392 2.94 -25.94 -9.92
N ILE A 393 3.86 -24.99 -9.65
CA ILE A 393 3.55 -23.56 -9.80
C ILE A 393 3.21 -23.21 -11.24
N ALA A 394 3.95 -23.75 -12.22
CA ALA A 394 3.75 -23.43 -13.63
C ALA A 394 2.40 -23.93 -14.18
N VAL A 395 1.94 -25.13 -13.74
CA VAL A 395 0.71 -25.74 -14.27
C VAL A 395 -0.52 -25.52 -13.38
N GLY A 396 -0.34 -25.14 -12.13
CA GLY A 396 -1.41 -25.12 -11.12
C GLY A 396 -2.43 -24.01 -11.33
N ALA A 397 -2.02 -22.86 -11.82
CA ALA A 397 -2.91 -21.73 -12.09
C ALA A 397 -2.35 -20.85 -13.22
N ASP A 398 -3.23 -20.07 -13.85
CA ASP A 398 -2.79 -19.00 -14.74
C ASP A 398 -1.98 -17.97 -13.93
N VAL A 399 -1.04 -17.31 -14.60
CA VAL A 399 -0.11 -16.37 -13.97
C VAL A 399 -0.82 -15.31 -13.14
N SER A 400 -1.92 -14.76 -13.62
CA SER A 400 -2.69 -13.73 -12.94
C SER A 400 -3.66 -14.25 -11.87
N SER A 401 -3.85 -15.57 -11.79
CA SER A 401 -4.78 -16.21 -10.88
C SER A 401 -4.14 -16.57 -9.55
N MET A 402 -4.95 -16.67 -8.50
CA MET A 402 -4.48 -17.20 -7.22
C MET A 402 -4.20 -18.70 -7.35
N LEU A 403 -3.04 -19.13 -6.85
CA LEU A 403 -2.69 -20.54 -6.75
C LEU A 403 -2.96 -21.01 -5.31
N ASP A 404 -3.80 -22.02 -5.16
CA ASP A 404 -3.99 -22.67 -3.86
C ASP A 404 -3.01 -23.85 -3.70
N TRP A 405 -2.09 -23.70 -2.76
CA TRP A 405 -1.19 -24.78 -2.40
C TRP A 405 -1.93 -25.82 -1.53
N ASN A 406 -2.12 -27.00 -2.08
CA ASN A 406 -2.65 -28.15 -1.35
C ASN A 406 -1.96 -29.45 -1.76
N GLU A 407 -1.84 -30.38 -0.83
CA GLU A 407 -1.10 -31.63 -1.06
C GLU A 407 -1.79 -32.60 -2.04
N LYS A 408 -3.11 -32.49 -2.20
CA LYS A 408 -3.86 -33.36 -3.13
C LYS A 408 -3.48 -33.05 -4.59
N ASP A 409 -3.49 -31.76 -4.94
CA ASP A 409 -3.14 -31.34 -6.29
C ASP A 409 -1.65 -31.56 -6.58
N LEU A 410 -0.80 -31.30 -5.59
CA LEU A 410 0.64 -31.61 -5.70
C LEU A 410 0.89 -33.10 -5.97
N SER A 411 0.20 -34.00 -5.27
CA SER A 411 0.31 -35.45 -5.49
C SER A 411 -0.13 -35.88 -6.91
N SER A 412 -1.09 -35.18 -7.49
CA SER A 412 -1.52 -35.42 -8.88
C SER A 412 -0.44 -35.03 -9.89
N VAL A 413 0.20 -33.86 -9.67
CA VAL A 413 1.33 -33.40 -10.52
C VAL A 413 2.53 -34.31 -10.35
N TYR A 414 2.82 -34.75 -9.11
CA TYR A 414 3.91 -35.68 -8.79
C TYR A 414 3.80 -37.00 -9.58
N LYS A 415 2.64 -37.65 -9.56
CA LYS A 415 2.41 -38.90 -10.34
C LYS A 415 2.67 -38.70 -11.82
N ARG A 416 2.30 -37.57 -12.41
CA ARG A 416 2.58 -37.28 -13.81
C ARG A 416 4.06 -37.03 -14.07
N TYR A 417 4.75 -36.37 -13.15
CA TYR A 417 6.17 -36.14 -13.23
C TYR A 417 6.96 -37.44 -13.16
N GLU A 418 6.62 -38.35 -12.25
CA GLU A 418 7.21 -39.70 -12.19
C GLU A 418 6.98 -40.49 -13.48
N ASN A 419 5.75 -40.46 -14.00
CA ASN A 419 5.46 -41.14 -15.28
C ASN A 419 6.29 -40.56 -16.44
N PHE A 420 6.56 -39.28 -16.43
CA PHE A 420 7.42 -38.64 -17.43
C PHE A 420 8.87 -39.17 -17.31
N LEU A 421 9.42 -39.18 -16.12
CA LEU A 421 10.78 -39.70 -15.88
C LEU A 421 10.89 -41.18 -16.29
N ASN A 422 9.95 -42.00 -15.89
CA ASN A 422 9.91 -43.43 -16.27
C ASN A 422 9.84 -43.66 -17.78
N LEU A 423 9.12 -42.81 -18.53
CA LEU A 423 9.10 -42.88 -19.98
C LEU A 423 10.45 -42.49 -20.58
N PHE A 424 11.12 -41.48 -20.01
CA PHE A 424 12.42 -41.06 -20.48
C PHE A 424 13.45 -42.18 -20.32
N GLU A 425 13.45 -42.86 -19.17
CA GLU A 425 14.31 -44.05 -18.95
C GLU A 425 14.03 -45.19 -19.90
N LYS A 426 12.75 -45.43 -20.20
CA LYS A 426 12.32 -46.53 -21.10
C LYS A 426 12.75 -46.34 -22.55
N TYR A 427 12.82 -45.08 -23.03
CA TYR A 427 13.08 -44.75 -24.43
C TYR A 427 14.50 -44.20 -24.68
N THR A 428 15.50 -44.57 -23.87
CA THR A 428 16.89 -44.15 -24.04
C THR A 428 17.62 -44.71 -25.27
N ASN A 429 17.08 -45.74 -25.90
CA ASN A 429 17.61 -46.31 -27.15
C ASN A 429 16.55 -46.22 -28.27
N PRO A 430 16.47 -45.10 -29.01
CA PRO A 430 15.54 -45.01 -30.12
C PRO A 430 15.97 -45.90 -31.25
N GLU A 431 15.08 -46.81 -31.70
CA GLU A 431 15.18 -47.44 -33.00
C GLU A 431 14.61 -46.46 -34.03
N ASP A 432 15.37 -46.18 -35.09
CA ASP A 432 14.88 -45.41 -36.22
C ASP A 432 13.78 -46.20 -36.94
N SER A 433 12.58 -45.70 -36.93
CA SER A 433 11.43 -46.25 -37.64
C SER A 433 10.80 -45.18 -38.52
N ASP A 434 10.63 -45.44 -39.80
CA ASP A 434 9.94 -44.56 -40.74
C ASP A 434 8.43 -44.92 -40.86
N ASP A 435 7.87 -45.45 -39.79
CA ASP A 435 6.47 -45.81 -39.67
C ASP A 435 5.56 -44.59 -39.61
N TYR A 436 4.32 -44.74 -40.13
CA TYR A 436 3.28 -43.70 -40.11
C TYR A 436 3.02 -43.13 -38.72
N ILE A 437 3.06 -43.98 -37.69
CA ILE A 437 2.87 -43.58 -36.29
C ILE A 437 4.00 -42.66 -35.83
N TYR A 438 5.23 -42.89 -36.23
CA TYR A 438 6.35 -42.02 -35.95
C TYR A 438 6.18 -40.64 -36.59
N ARG A 439 5.83 -40.60 -37.87
CA ARG A 439 5.61 -39.36 -38.61
C ARG A 439 4.46 -38.55 -37.99
N TRP A 440 3.38 -39.21 -37.57
CA TRP A 440 2.28 -38.60 -36.87
C TRP A 440 2.74 -38.01 -35.51
N PHE A 441 3.48 -38.82 -34.72
CA PHE A 441 3.96 -38.36 -33.42
C PHE A 441 4.93 -37.18 -33.55
N TYR A 442 5.89 -37.21 -34.48
CA TYR A 442 6.78 -36.09 -34.74
C TYR A 442 6.01 -34.83 -35.15
N SER A 443 5.04 -34.95 -36.03
CA SER A 443 4.19 -33.82 -36.42
C SER A 443 3.44 -33.23 -35.22
N SER A 444 2.82 -34.08 -34.41
CA SER A 444 2.13 -33.66 -33.19
C SER A 444 3.08 -33.02 -32.19
N PHE A 445 4.27 -33.61 -31.97
CA PHE A 445 5.30 -33.08 -31.08
C PHE A 445 5.74 -31.67 -31.48
N TYR A 446 6.08 -31.46 -32.74
CA TYR A 446 6.48 -30.13 -33.22
C TYR A 446 5.34 -29.10 -33.15
N LEU A 447 4.09 -29.53 -33.33
CA LEU A 447 2.94 -28.66 -33.12
C LEU A 447 2.89 -28.20 -31.66
N HIS A 448 3.01 -29.12 -30.71
CA HIS A 448 3.02 -28.78 -29.29
C HIS A 448 4.21 -27.90 -28.90
N VAL A 449 5.39 -28.11 -29.51
CA VAL A 449 6.55 -27.23 -29.29
C VAL A 449 6.27 -25.83 -29.85
N LYS A 450 5.65 -25.71 -31.02
CA LYS A 450 5.24 -24.41 -31.57
C LYS A 450 4.25 -23.69 -30.66
N GLU A 451 3.21 -24.39 -30.22
CA GLU A 451 2.23 -23.84 -29.23
C GLU A 451 2.91 -23.40 -27.94
N PHE A 452 3.86 -24.18 -27.41
CA PHE A 452 4.66 -23.83 -26.24
C PHE A 452 5.37 -22.50 -26.44
N LEU A 453 6.05 -22.31 -27.57
CA LEU A 453 6.77 -21.08 -27.85
C LEU A 453 5.83 -19.86 -27.95
N GLU A 454 4.70 -20.00 -28.62
CA GLU A 454 3.67 -18.98 -28.78
C GLU A 454 3.06 -18.59 -27.40
N TYR A 455 2.78 -19.58 -26.56
CA TYR A 455 2.27 -19.35 -25.21
C TYR A 455 3.33 -18.68 -24.30
N MET A 456 4.59 -19.10 -24.41
CA MET A 456 5.68 -18.47 -23.64
C MET A 456 5.88 -17.00 -24.04
N GLU A 457 5.86 -16.67 -25.34
CA GLU A 457 5.91 -15.28 -25.81
C GLU A 457 4.74 -14.43 -25.29
N SER A 458 3.57 -15.06 -25.12
CA SER A 458 2.35 -14.40 -24.60
C SER A 458 2.27 -14.44 -23.07
N MET A 459 3.29 -14.94 -22.35
CA MET A 459 3.33 -15.16 -20.90
C MET A 459 2.20 -16.05 -20.35
N LYS A 460 1.65 -16.93 -21.20
CA LYS A 460 0.68 -17.97 -20.83
C LYS A 460 1.39 -19.23 -20.34
N ILE A 461 2.11 -19.09 -19.22
CA ILE A 461 3.02 -20.13 -18.70
C ILE A 461 2.30 -21.45 -18.49
N ARG A 462 1.10 -21.43 -17.92
CA ARG A 462 0.30 -22.64 -17.69
C ARG A 462 -0.01 -23.37 -18.98
N ASP A 463 -0.49 -22.66 -19.99
CA ASP A 463 -0.86 -23.27 -21.29
C ASP A 463 0.37 -23.82 -22.02
N ALA A 464 1.51 -23.13 -21.94
CA ALA A 464 2.76 -23.59 -22.47
C ALA A 464 3.17 -24.94 -21.86
N TYR A 465 3.17 -25.06 -20.54
CA TYR A 465 3.53 -26.33 -19.88
C TYR A 465 2.50 -27.42 -20.11
N ILE A 466 1.21 -27.09 -20.23
CA ILE A 466 0.17 -28.05 -20.59
C ILE A 466 0.43 -28.61 -21.99
N SER A 467 0.77 -27.79 -22.99
CA SER A 467 1.04 -28.21 -24.35
C SER A 467 2.16 -29.23 -24.40
N VAL A 468 3.33 -28.96 -23.84
CA VAL A 468 4.47 -29.92 -23.96
C VAL A 468 4.41 -31.03 -22.92
N PHE A 469 4.07 -30.77 -21.66
CA PHE A 469 4.15 -31.78 -20.62
C PHE A 469 2.94 -32.70 -20.56
N TYR A 470 1.73 -32.18 -20.79
CA TYR A 470 0.50 -33.00 -20.75
C TYR A 470 0.10 -33.54 -22.12
N SER A 471 0.12 -32.70 -23.17
CA SER A 471 -0.35 -33.11 -24.48
C SER A 471 0.62 -34.11 -25.13
N VAL A 472 1.92 -33.85 -25.12
CA VAL A 472 2.93 -34.80 -25.64
C VAL A 472 2.87 -36.14 -24.91
N MET A 473 2.70 -36.15 -23.59
CA MET A 473 2.57 -37.38 -22.80
C MET A 473 1.30 -38.15 -23.12
N ASN A 474 0.21 -37.47 -23.47
CA ASN A 474 -1.02 -38.11 -23.89
C ASN A 474 -0.86 -38.73 -25.28
N ASP A 475 -0.14 -38.05 -26.18
CA ASP A 475 0.11 -38.58 -27.52
C ASP A 475 1.07 -39.80 -27.51
N LEU A 476 2.08 -39.77 -26.64
CA LEU A 476 2.92 -40.97 -26.41
C LEU A 476 2.16 -42.19 -25.91
N LYS A 477 1.07 -42.04 -25.18
CA LYS A 477 0.23 -43.13 -24.69
C LYS A 477 -0.67 -43.74 -25.78
N LYS A 478 -0.93 -43.00 -26.86
CA LYS A 478 -1.69 -43.49 -28.00
C LYS A 478 -0.86 -44.38 -28.92
N ARG A 479 0.45 -44.38 -28.72
CA ARG A 479 1.41 -45.25 -29.40
C ARG A 479 1.52 -46.62 -28.70
#